data_51c6f9c0c2c53ada7ce0d6bdd56d48eb
#
_entry.id   51c6f9c0c2c53ada7ce0d6bdd56d48eb
#
_cell.length_a   1.000
_cell.length_b   1.000
_cell.length_c   1.000
_cell.angle_alpha   90.00
_cell.angle_beta   90.00
_cell.angle_gamma   90.00
#
_symmetry.space_group_name_H-M   'P 1'
#
loop_
_entity.id
_entity.type
_entity.pdbx_description
1 polymer ?
#
loop_
_entity_poly.entity_id
_entity_poly.type
_entity_poly.pdbx_seq_one_letter_code
_entity_poly.pdbx_strand_id
1 'polypeptide(L)'
;MHNMVPCYHTETVAQQEPLWLLDDARKDDKPPPYLLATHEKGFKRPWLDEKIIATINERIEELDPALRELSLKIHDHPEIMWTEHYAHDTLTAFMDSYGFNVTKHYLGLETAWRADFEHRSSAVSKKSPLKTLGLNSEMDALPGIGHACGHNLIAIAGVAVALAVKTALEKHDLDGRIVLLGTPAEEGGAGKIDFIQRGGYKDMDICLMCHPGPGPRNTTGTGPSLAITGIEVEYFGHTAHASAAPWEGQNALDAAFLAYSSVSVLRQQIKPTHRVHGIVEGRDWAPNIIPDYAKMRWLVRAPSAAEVDILRERVINCFKGAALSTGCKMELKVDRTMFDLRQNSVLSSEYHNVSQSQYGVGPNSMEGAIGGSTDFGNVTYELPSLHPSFSIPTEPNGGNHTIGFTRAARTEKAHECTLKVAKALTQVGMRAIIDEEFLSQVKEAFNPNR
;
A
#
# COMPACT_ATOMS: atom_id res chain seq x y z
N MET A 1 52.84 -23.24 47.26
CA MET A 1 51.51 -22.66 47.36
C MET A 1 51.46 -21.47 46.42
N HIS A 2 50.93 -21.66 45.19
CA HIS A 2 50.75 -20.59 44.22
C HIS A 2 49.28 -20.23 44.20
N ASN A 3 48.96 -19.03 44.66
CA ASN A 3 47.64 -18.46 44.60
C ASN A 3 47.31 -18.12 43.14
N MET A 4 46.45 -18.89 42.50
CA MET A 4 45.78 -18.49 41.26
C MET A 4 44.67 -17.51 41.60
N VAL A 5 44.84 -16.26 41.18
CA VAL A 5 43.76 -15.25 41.17
C VAL A 5 42.95 -15.49 39.90
N PRO A 6 41.63 -15.72 39.96
CA PRO A 6 40.80 -15.83 38.75
C PRO A 6 40.68 -14.45 38.12
N CYS A 7 41.22 -14.26 36.92
CA CYS A 7 40.90 -13.10 36.06
C CYS A 7 39.48 -13.27 35.48
N TYR A 8 38.52 -12.64 36.10
CA TYR A 8 37.21 -12.42 35.43
C TYR A 8 37.36 -11.18 34.56
N HIS A 9 37.49 -11.39 33.24
CA HIS A 9 37.24 -10.33 32.29
C HIS A 9 35.71 -10.19 32.13
N THR A 10 35.15 -9.21 32.82
CA THR A 10 33.79 -8.72 32.53
C THR A 10 33.90 -7.83 31.29
N GLU A 11 33.73 -8.39 30.12
CA GLU A 11 33.34 -7.60 28.96
C GLU A 11 31.90 -7.09 29.21
N THR A 12 31.80 -5.84 29.60
CA THR A 12 30.52 -5.11 29.57
C THR A 12 30.19 -4.90 28.13
N VAL A 13 29.32 -5.78 27.59
CA VAL A 13 28.59 -5.46 26.37
C VAL A 13 27.82 -4.19 26.71
N ALA A 14 28.17 -3.07 26.08
CA ALA A 14 27.45 -1.82 26.25
C ALA A 14 25.98 -2.09 26.02
N GLN A 15 25.20 -2.06 27.08
CA GLN A 15 23.75 -2.10 27.00
C GLN A 15 23.34 -0.81 26.27
N GLN A 16 23.02 -0.92 24.98
CA GLN A 16 22.20 0.11 24.35
C GLN A 16 20.91 0.20 25.19
N GLU A 17 20.56 1.41 25.60
CA GLU A 17 19.28 1.62 26.26
C GLU A 17 18.17 0.96 25.42
N PRO A 18 17.28 0.20 26.04
CA PRO A 18 16.24 -0.49 25.31
C PRO A 18 15.43 0.55 24.52
N LEU A 19 15.38 0.41 23.20
CA LEU A 19 14.68 1.33 22.29
C LEU A 19 13.22 1.61 22.69
N TRP A 20 12.59 0.73 23.51
CA TRP A 20 11.25 0.96 24.03
C TRP A 20 11.18 2.04 25.13
N LEU A 21 12.32 2.44 25.76
CA LEU A 21 12.38 3.59 26.67
C LEU A 21 12.34 4.93 25.94
N LEU A 22 12.62 4.96 24.62
CA LEU A 22 12.51 6.16 23.80
C LEU A 22 11.06 6.44 23.36
N ASP A 23 10.11 5.56 23.63
CA ASP A 23 8.69 5.66 23.24
C ASP A 23 7.84 6.51 24.23
N ASP A 24 8.48 7.23 25.16
CA ASP A 24 7.82 8.11 26.14
C ASP A 24 7.23 9.40 25.52
N ALA A 25 7.33 9.57 24.20
CA ALA A 25 6.78 10.71 23.48
C ALA A 25 5.29 10.57 23.12
N ARG A 26 4.65 9.41 23.36
CA ARG A 26 3.22 9.19 23.10
C ARG A 26 2.43 8.94 24.37
N LYS A 27 2.22 9.98 25.16
CA LYS A 27 1.28 9.96 26.29
C LYS A 27 -0.20 9.99 25.91
N ASP A 28 -0.53 9.87 24.62
CA ASP A 28 -1.90 9.81 24.14
C ASP A 28 -2.16 8.51 23.37
N ASP A 29 -2.35 7.41 24.10
CA ASP A 29 -2.95 6.16 23.60
C ASP A 29 -4.46 6.32 23.27
N LYS A 30 -4.91 7.52 23.00
CA LYS A 30 -6.23 7.74 22.42
C LYS A 30 -6.16 7.40 20.94
N PRO A 31 -7.06 6.53 20.46
CA PRO A 31 -7.18 6.31 19.02
C PRO A 31 -7.31 7.66 18.35
N PRO A 32 -6.68 7.83 17.16
CA PRO A 32 -6.75 9.09 16.42
C PRO A 32 -8.21 9.57 16.33
N PRO A 33 -8.47 10.90 16.39
CA PRO A 33 -9.83 11.47 16.45
C PRO A 33 -10.78 10.99 15.34
N TYR A 34 -10.25 10.49 14.23
CA TYR A 34 -11.05 9.93 13.13
C TYR A 34 -11.77 8.61 13.47
N LEU A 35 -11.31 7.86 14.50
CA LEU A 35 -12.02 6.66 14.99
C LEU A 35 -13.21 7.03 15.89
N LEU A 36 -13.33 8.27 16.32
CA LEU A 36 -14.38 8.78 17.19
C LEU A 36 -15.29 9.79 16.50
N ALA A 37 -15.21 9.97 15.17
CA ALA A 37 -16.21 10.73 14.44
C ALA A 37 -17.55 10.01 14.62
N THR A 38 -18.21 10.36 15.75
CA THR A 38 -19.59 9.96 15.98
C THR A 38 -20.40 10.44 14.78
N HIS A 39 -21.05 9.49 14.10
CA HIS A 39 -22.01 9.76 13.06
C HIS A 39 -23.09 10.68 13.65
N GLU A 40 -22.92 12.00 13.54
CA GLU A 40 -24.03 12.93 13.72
C GLU A 40 -25.09 12.54 12.69
N LYS A 41 -26.23 12.11 13.20
CA LYS A 41 -27.41 11.76 12.42
C LYS A 41 -27.93 12.98 11.68
N GLY A 42 -27.45 13.18 10.46
CA GLY A 42 -27.88 14.24 9.57
C GLY A 42 -27.00 14.29 8.34
N PHE A 43 -27.41 13.67 7.23
CA PHE A 43 -26.71 13.84 5.96
C PHE A 43 -26.74 15.31 5.57
N LYS A 44 -25.56 15.93 5.47
CA LYS A 44 -25.43 17.28 4.89
C LYS A 44 -25.84 17.19 3.41
N ARG A 45 -26.50 18.23 2.91
CA ARG A 45 -26.77 18.33 1.46
C ARG A 45 -25.47 18.21 0.68
N PRO A 46 -25.50 17.64 -0.55
CA PRO A 46 -24.33 17.60 -1.40
C PRO A 46 -23.74 19.01 -1.51
N TRP A 47 -22.43 19.10 -1.36
CA TRP A 47 -21.75 20.40 -1.47
C TRP A 47 -21.62 20.82 -2.94
N LEU A 48 -21.44 19.86 -3.87
CA LEU A 48 -21.39 20.12 -5.30
C LEU A 48 -22.77 20.48 -5.85
N ASP A 49 -22.80 21.37 -6.85
CA ASP A 49 -23.99 21.65 -7.63
C ASP A 49 -24.58 20.36 -8.23
N GLU A 50 -25.90 20.21 -8.14
CA GLU A 50 -26.61 19.01 -8.66
C GLU A 50 -26.35 18.77 -10.15
N LYS A 51 -26.08 19.82 -10.94
CA LYS A 51 -25.74 19.69 -12.35
C LYS A 51 -24.37 19.06 -12.56
N ILE A 52 -23.38 19.39 -11.69
CA ILE A 52 -22.05 18.76 -11.72
C ILE A 52 -22.18 17.29 -11.34
N ILE A 53 -22.95 16.98 -10.29
CA ILE A 53 -23.21 15.60 -9.86
C ILE A 53 -23.87 14.80 -10.98
N ALA A 54 -24.88 15.36 -11.65
CA ALA A 54 -25.54 14.74 -12.78
C ALA A 54 -24.54 14.44 -13.91
N THR A 55 -23.69 15.41 -14.27
CA THR A 55 -22.66 15.24 -15.29
C THR A 55 -21.69 14.10 -14.94
N ILE A 56 -21.25 14.00 -13.69
CA ILE A 56 -20.38 12.92 -13.20
C ILE A 56 -21.05 11.56 -13.36
N ASN A 57 -22.32 11.46 -12.92
CA ASN A 57 -23.07 10.21 -12.97
C ASN A 57 -23.32 9.76 -14.41
N GLU A 58 -23.84 10.66 -15.24
CA GLU A 58 -24.07 10.42 -16.67
C GLU A 58 -22.80 9.95 -17.38
N ARG A 59 -21.68 10.60 -17.11
CA ARG A 59 -20.41 10.25 -17.76
C ARG A 59 -19.91 8.88 -17.37
N ILE A 60 -19.95 8.51 -16.10
CA ILE A 60 -19.52 7.17 -15.65
C ILE A 60 -20.47 6.08 -16.17
N GLU A 61 -21.79 6.35 -16.27
CA GLU A 61 -22.76 5.43 -16.88
C GLU A 61 -22.54 5.26 -18.39
N GLU A 62 -22.22 6.33 -19.10
CA GLU A 62 -21.85 6.26 -20.52
C GLU A 62 -20.57 5.44 -20.74
N LEU A 63 -19.59 5.55 -19.83
CA LEU A 63 -18.31 4.86 -19.90
C LEU A 63 -18.39 3.40 -19.43
N ASP A 64 -19.45 2.97 -18.76
CA ASP A 64 -19.58 1.65 -18.13
C ASP A 64 -19.18 0.49 -19.08
N PRO A 65 -19.70 0.37 -20.31
CA PRO A 65 -19.31 -0.72 -21.20
C PRO A 65 -17.81 -0.71 -21.55
N ALA A 66 -17.24 0.47 -21.80
CA ALA A 66 -15.84 0.62 -22.16
C ALA A 66 -14.92 0.32 -20.97
N LEU A 67 -15.28 0.77 -19.75
CA LEU A 67 -14.57 0.46 -18.52
C LEU A 67 -14.64 -1.03 -18.18
N ARG A 68 -15.79 -1.66 -18.45
CA ARG A 68 -15.95 -3.10 -18.28
C ARG A 68 -15.03 -3.89 -19.20
N GLU A 69 -15.00 -3.52 -20.48
CA GLU A 69 -14.10 -4.14 -21.46
C GLU A 69 -12.62 -3.95 -21.07
N LEU A 70 -12.25 -2.74 -20.65
CA LEU A 70 -10.90 -2.42 -20.18
C LEU A 70 -10.49 -3.26 -18.98
N SER A 71 -11.36 -3.38 -17.98
CA SER A 71 -11.12 -4.23 -16.80
C SER A 71 -10.92 -5.70 -17.18
N LEU A 72 -11.71 -6.22 -18.09
CA LEU A 72 -11.59 -7.61 -18.55
C LEU A 72 -10.33 -7.85 -19.35
N LYS A 73 -9.90 -6.90 -20.19
CA LYS A 73 -8.62 -6.99 -20.91
C LYS A 73 -7.45 -7.12 -19.95
N ILE A 74 -7.41 -6.30 -18.89
CA ILE A 74 -6.35 -6.37 -17.88
C ILE A 74 -6.44 -7.69 -17.11
N HIS A 75 -7.66 -8.05 -16.64
CA HIS A 75 -7.87 -9.26 -15.86
C HIS A 75 -7.48 -10.55 -16.61
N ASP A 76 -7.77 -10.63 -17.90
CA ASP A 76 -7.53 -11.81 -18.71
C ASP A 76 -6.07 -11.91 -19.24
N HIS A 77 -5.26 -10.87 -18.99
CA HIS A 77 -3.83 -10.81 -19.31
C HIS A 77 -3.03 -10.46 -18.03
N PRO A 78 -3.01 -11.34 -17.02
CA PRO A 78 -2.33 -11.04 -15.76
C PRO A 78 -0.82 -10.99 -15.95
N GLU A 79 -0.22 -9.87 -15.59
CA GLU A 79 1.21 -9.63 -15.62
C GLU A 79 1.71 -9.29 -14.22
N ILE A 80 2.86 -9.84 -13.84
CA ILE A 80 3.42 -9.62 -12.50
C ILE A 80 4.26 -8.34 -12.45
N MET A 81 4.56 -7.90 -11.24
CA MET A 81 5.34 -6.69 -10.96
C MET A 81 6.50 -6.44 -11.94
N TRP A 82 6.64 -5.22 -12.44
CA TRP A 82 7.64 -4.73 -13.37
C TRP A 82 7.58 -5.35 -14.79
N THR A 83 6.56 -6.16 -15.08
CA THR A 83 6.37 -6.77 -16.41
C THR A 83 4.96 -6.51 -16.97
N GLU A 84 4.28 -5.48 -16.49
CA GLU A 84 2.89 -5.12 -16.83
C GLU A 84 2.79 -4.40 -18.19
N HIS A 85 3.39 -4.98 -19.23
CA HIS A 85 3.50 -4.35 -20.56
C HIS A 85 2.15 -4.24 -21.28
N TYR A 86 1.36 -5.31 -21.24
CA TYR A 86 0.02 -5.31 -21.85
C TYR A 86 -0.91 -4.32 -21.16
N ALA A 87 -0.91 -4.32 -19.81
CA ALA A 87 -1.70 -3.38 -19.03
C ALA A 87 -1.27 -1.92 -19.31
N HIS A 88 0.04 -1.66 -19.31
CA HIS A 88 0.62 -0.36 -19.67
C HIS A 88 0.14 0.11 -21.05
N ASP A 89 0.30 -0.72 -22.10
CA ASP A 89 -0.05 -0.33 -23.46
C ASP A 89 -1.57 -0.17 -23.63
N THR A 90 -2.36 -1.03 -23.00
CA THR A 90 -3.83 -0.97 -23.04
C THR A 90 -4.35 0.30 -22.37
N LEU A 91 -3.86 0.62 -21.17
CA LEU A 91 -4.30 1.80 -20.41
C LEU A 91 -3.83 3.11 -21.04
N THR A 92 -2.58 3.16 -21.51
CA THR A 92 -2.05 4.35 -22.19
C THR A 92 -2.79 4.65 -23.50
N ALA A 93 -3.07 3.63 -24.31
CA ALA A 93 -3.85 3.79 -25.54
C ALA A 93 -5.30 4.24 -25.23
N PHE A 94 -5.90 3.70 -24.16
CA PHE A 94 -7.22 4.10 -23.73
C PHE A 94 -7.25 5.57 -23.31
N MET A 95 -6.33 6.02 -22.47
CA MET A 95 -6.28 7.41 -21.99
C MET A 95 -5.99 8.41 -23.14
N ASP A 96 -5.10 8.05 -24.06
CA ASP A 96 -4.80 8.85 -25.26
C ASP A 96 -6.05 9.04 -26.14
N SER A 97 -6.85 7.97 -26.32
CA SER A 97 -8.09 8.01 -27.12
C SER A 97 -9.16 8.93 -26.52
N TYR A 98 -9.08 9.24 -25.23
CA TYR A 98 -9.95 10.19 -24.53
C TYR A 98 -9.32 11.59 -24.37
N GLY A 99 -8.19 11.85 -25.06
CA GLY A 99 -7.59 13.18 -25.15
C GLY A 99 -6.79 13.61 -23.92
N PHE A 100 -6.22 12.66 -23.20
CA PHE A 100 -5.18 12.94 -22.21
C PHE A 100 -3.81 13.02 -22.88
N ASN A 101 -2.93 13.87 -22.36
CA ASN A 101 -1.53 13.87 -22.75
C ASN A 101 -0.80 12.74 -22.01
N VAL A 102 -0.45 11.66 -22.73
CA VAL A 102 0.09 10.45 -22.14
C VAL A 102 1.61 10.40 -22.26
N THR A 103 2.28 10.20 -21.14
CA THR A 103 3.72 9.92 -21.04
C THR A 103 3.93 8.46 -20.69
N LYS A 104 4.36 7.66 -21.65
CA LYS A 104 4.77 6.26 -21.46
C LYS A 104 6.12 6.17 -20.77
N HIS A 105 6.39 5.05 -20.09
CA HIS A 105 7.66 4.79 -19.38
C HIS A 105 8.05 5.93 -18.43
N TYR A 106 7.02 6.44 -17.72
CA TYR A 106 7.16 7.63 -16.89
C TYR A 106 8.26 7.47 -15.85
N LEU A 107 9.04 8.52 -15.66
CA LEU A 107 10.21 8.54 -14.76
C LEU A 107 11.28 7.49 -15.09
N GLY A 108 11.31 6.94 -16.32
CA GLY A 108 12.23 5.88 -16.71
C GLY A 108 11.91 4.52 -16.10
N LEU A 109 10.68 4.31 -15.65
CA LEU A 109 10.16 3.02 -15.23
C LEU A 109 9.39 2.38 -16.38
N GLU A 110 9.76 1.15 -16.77
CA GLU A 110 9.37 0.55 -18.04
C GLU A 110 7.86 0.40 -18.23
N THR A 111 7.14 0.02 -17.17
CA THR A 111 5.69 -0.19 -17.21
C THR A 111 4.89 0.93 -16.55
N ALA A 112 5.57 1.97 -16.04
CA ALA A 112 4.91 3.14 -15.47
C ALA A 112 4.44 4.10 -16.56
N TRP A 113 3.32 4.77 -16.30
CA TRP A 113 2.80 5.80 -17.23
C TRP A 113 2.12 6.92 -16.46
N ARG A 114 1.95 8.04 -17.17
CA ARG A 114 1.25 9.22 -16.65
C ARG A 114 0.34 9.78 -17.72
N ALA A 115 -0.86 10.19 -17.36
CA ALA A 115 -1.81 10.87 -18.21
C ALA A 115 -2.23 12.21 -17.58
N ASP A 116 -1.99 13.29 -18.29
CA ASP A 116 -2.27 14.66 -17.87
C ASP A 116 -3.45 15.24 -18.64
N PHE A 117 -4.30 15.97 -17.93
CA PHE A 117 -5.32 16.83 -18.54
C PHE A 117 -5.45 18.12 -17.75
N GLU A 118 -5.61 19.26 -18.41
CA GLU A 118 -5.92 20.52 -17.78
C GLU A 118 -7.03 21.27 -18.52
N HIS A 119 -7.87 21.94 -17.77
CA HIS A 119 -8.87 22.88 -18.30
C HIS A 119 -8.72 24.22 -17.59
N ARG A 120 -8.81 25.30 -18.39
CA ARG A 120 -8.85 26.66 -17.87
C ARG A 120 -10.14 27.32 -18.31
N SER A 121 -10.87 27.80 -17.31
CA SER A 121 -12.11 28.54 -17.51
C SER A 121 -11.87 29.79 -18.36
N SER A 122 -12.75 30.01 -19.30
CA SER A 122 -12.77 31.19 -20.17
C SER A 122 -13.06 32.48 -19.37
N ALA A 123 -13.70 32.36 -18.19
CA ALA A 123 -14.13 33.49 -17.34
C ALA A 123 -13.00 34.07 -16.47
N VAL A 124 -11.87 33.33 -16.29
CA VAL A 124 -10.81 33.76 -15.36
C VAL A 124 -9.67 34.47 -16.10
N SER A 125 -9.54 35.76 -15.88
CA SER A 125 -8.47 36.59 -16.46
C SER A 125 -7.11 36.45 -15.77
N LYS A 126 -7.02 35.78 -14.60
CA LYS A 126 -5.79 35.61 -13.82
C LYS A 126 -5.23 34.21 -14.00
N LYS A 127 -3.94 34.12 -14.38
CA LYS A 127 -3.16 32.87 -14.46
C LYS A 127 -2.75 32.39 -13.05
N SER A 128 -3.70 32.04 -12.19
CA SER A 128 -3.40 31.33 -10.94
C SER A 128 -2.94 29.90 -11.27
N PRO A 129 -2.07 29.29 -10.45
CA PRO A 129 -1.77 27.86 -10.57
C PRO A 129 -3.05 27.03 -10.50
N LEU A 130 -3.19 26.05 -11.39
CA LEU A 130 -4.31 25.12 -11.33
C LEU A 130 -4.17 24.18 -10.14
N LYS A 131 -5.27 23.90 -9.47
CA LYS A 131 -5.32 22.84 -8.46
C LYS A 131 -5.29 21.49 -9.16
N THR A 132 -4.46 20.59 -8.65
CA THR A 132 -4.17 19.32 -9.32
C THR A 132 -4.67 18.13 -8.50
N LEU A 133 -5.58 17.37 -9.09
CA LEU A 133 -6.01 16.07 -8.60
C LEU A 133 -5.08 14.99 -9.11
N GLY A 134 -4.38 14.31 -8.20
CA GLY A 134 -3.64 13.08 -8.45
C GLY A 134 -4.54 11.85 -8.30
N LEU A 135 -4.33 10.87 -9.16
CA LEU A 135 -5.02 9.58 -9.15
C LEU A 135 -4.01 8.46 -9.43
N ASN A 136 -4.24 7.29 -8.86
CA ASN A 136 -3.43 6.09 -9.13
C ASN A 136 -4.27 4.96 -9.72
N SER A 137 -3.68 4.26 -10.68
CA SER A 137 -4.17 3.01 -11.27
C SER A 137 -3.09 1.93 -11.10
N GLU A 138 -3.29 0.99 -10.20
CA GLU A 138 -2.48 -0.21 -10.08
C GLU A 138 -2.87 -1.21 -11.15
N MET A 139 -1.93 -2.08 -11.59
CA MET A 139 -2.16 -2.95 -12.74
C MET A 139 -1.45 -4.30 -12.66
N ASP A 140 -0.60 -4.53 -11.67
CA ASP A 140 0.10 -5.81 -11.50
C ASP A 140 -0.81 -6.91 -10.92
N ALA A 141 -0.46 -8.14 -11.22
CA ALA A 141 -1.12 -9.36 -10.77
C ALA A 141 -0.18 -10.20 -9.90
N LEU A 142 -0.74 -11.22 -9.25
CA LEU A 142 0.00 -12.14 -8.39
C LEU A 142 0.46 -13.38 -9.15
N PRO A 143 1.67 -13.89 -8.87
CA PRO A 143 2.21 -15.09 -9.53
C PRO A 143 1.29 -16.30 -9.38
N GLY A 144 0.90 -16.91 -10.49
CA GLY A 144 0.13 -18.17 -10.54
C GLY A 144 -1.35 -18.07 -10.19
N ILE A 145 -1.85 -16.94 -9.70
CA ILE A 145 -3.24 -16.75 -9.30
C ILE A 145 -3.93 -15.53 -9.95
N GLY A 146 -3.21 -14.79 -10.81
CA GLY A 146 -3.77 -13.67 -11.57
C GLY A 146 -4.15 -12.46 -10.71
N HIS A 147 -5.19 -11.71 -11.10
CA HIS A 147 -5.63 -10.51 -10.40
C HIS A 147 -6.37 -10.82 -9.08
N ALA A 148 -5.70 -11.55 -8.19
CA ALA A 148 -6.23 -11.94 -6.89
C ALA A 148 -6.25 -10.81 -5.84
N CYS A 149 -5.74 -9.61 -6.19
CA CYS A 149 -5.90 -8.38 -5.42
C CYS A 149 -6.88 -7.38 -6.06
N GLY A 150 -7.33 -7.66 -7.30
CA GLY A 150 -8.34 -6.86 -7.98
C GLY A 150 -7.80 -5.57 -8.61
N HIS A 151 -6.51 -5.53 -8.98
CA HIS A 151 -5.91 -4.36 -9.59
C HIS A 151 -6.53 -4.00 -10.95
N ASN A 152 -7.15 -4.94 -11.67
CA ASN A 152 -8.00 -4.64 -12.82
C ASN A 152 -9.16 -3.68 -12.49
N LEU A 153 -9.73 -3.76 -11.28
CA LEU A 153 -10.77 -2.86 -10.78
C LEU A 153 -10.18 -1.52 -10.31
N ILE A 154 -9.00 -1.55 -9.68
CA ILE A 154 -8.28 -0.33 -9.27
C ILE A 154 -7.88 0.49 -10.50
N ALA A 155 -7.37 -0.17 -11.54
CA ALA A 155 -7.00 0.47 -12.79
C ALA A 155 -8.17 1.26 -13.39
N ILE A 156 -9.34 0.61 -13.56
CA ILE A 156 -10.51 1.27 -14.15
C ILE A 156 -11.14 2.32 -13.23
N ALA A 157 -11.00 2.18 -11.90
CA ALA A 157 -11.50 3.20 -10.97
C ALA A 157 -10.79 4.53 -11.16
N GLY A 158 -9.44 4.52 -11.23
CA GLY A 158 -8.64 5.72 -11.53
C GLY A 158 -9.00 6.33 -12.87
N VAL A 159 -9.13 5.50 -13.92
CA VAL A 159 -9.56 5.92 -15.26
C VAL A 159 -10.95 6.56 -15.23
N ALA A 160 -11.93 5.94 -14.56
CA ALA A 160 -13.29 6.45 -14.47
C ALA A 160 -13.35 7.81 -13.78
N VAL A 161 -12.62 7.97 -12.66
CA VAL A 161 -12.51 9.26 -11.95
C VAL A 161 -11.90 10.32 -12.86
N ALA A 162 -10.78 10.01 -13.53
CA ALA A 162 -10.09 10.97 -14.41
C ALA A 162 -11.00 11.46 -15.54
N LEU A 163 -11.72 10.56 -16.21
CA LEU A 163 -12.61 10.90 -17.32
C LEU A 163 -13.85 11.67 -16.87
N ALA A 164 -14.41 11.35 -15.71
CA ALA A 164 -15.57 12.04 -15.18
C ALA A 164 -15.20 13.46 -14.71
N VAL A 165 -14.06 13.64 -14.04
CA VAL A 165 -13.53 14.96 -13.67
C VAL A 165 -13.27 15.79 -14.91
N LYS A 166 -12.59 15.24 -15.93
CA LYS A 166 -12.36 15.92 -17.21
C LYS A 166 -13.67 16.46 -17.80
N THR A 167 -14.68 15.59 -17.93
CA THR A 167 -15.98 15.97 -18.49
C THR A 167 -16.66 17.07 -17.67
N ALA A 168 -16.58 17.00 -16.34
CA ALA A 168 -17.16 18.01 -15.47
C ALA A 168 -16.44 19.38 -15.61
N LEU A 169 -15.11 19.39 -15.69
CA LEU A 169 -14.31 20.60 -15.90
C LEU A 169 -14.66 21.27 -17.24
N GLU A 170 -14.72 20.48 -18.32
CA GLU A 170 -15.06 21.00 -19.66
C GLU A 170 -16.51 21.51 -19.75
N LYS A 171 -17.50 20.69 -19.30
CA LYS A 171 -18.93 21.02 -19.42
C LYS A 171 -19.35 22.22 -18.59
N HIS A 172 -18.72 22.43 -17.43
CA HIS A 172 -19.05 23.52 -16.50
C HIS A 172 -18.03 24.66 -16.53
N ASP A 173 -17.07 24.65 -17.46
CA ASP A 173 -16.02 25.66 -17.65
C ASP A 173 -15.26 25.98 -16.35
N LEU A 174 -14.73 24.96 -15.67
CA LEU A 174 -14.07 25.05 -14.37
C LEU A 174 -12.54 24.87 -14.49
N ASP A 175 -11.78 25.70 -13.76
CA ASP A 175 -10.33 25.53 -13.66
C ASP A 175 -9.96 24.23 -12.93
N GLY A 176 -9.03 23.45 -13.50
CA GLY A 176 -8.52 22.26 -12.82
C GLY A 176 -7.52 21.46 -13.67
N ARG A 177 -6.71 20.67 -12.99
CA ARG A 177 -5.78 19.73 -13.60
C ARG A 177 -5.95 18.34 -13.00
N ILE A 178 -5.78 17.32 -13.82
CA ILE A 178 -5.84 15.91 -13.47
C ILE A 178 -4.51 15.26 -13.85
N VAL A 179 -3.97 14.47 -12.96
CA VAL A 179 -2.82 13.59 -13.21
C VAL A 179 -3.22 12.18 -12.81
N LEU A 180 -3.34 11.29 -13.76
CA LEU A 180 -3.52 9.87 -13.51
C LEU A 180 -2.19 9.15 -13.70
N LEU A 181 -1.75 8.42 -12.67
CA LEU A 181 -0.54 7.60 -12.70
C LEU A 181 -0.89 6.12 -12.83
N GLY A 182 -0.30 5.44 -13.80
CA GLY A 182 -0.24 3.99 -13.84
C GLY A 182 0.95 3.53 -13.02
N THR A 183 0.68 2.94 -11.88
CA THR A 183 1.67 2.58 -10.87
C THR A 183 1.89 1.08 -10.86
N PRO A 184 3.04 0.58 -11.38
CA PRO A 184 3.37 -0.84 -11.41
C PRO A 184 3.89 -1.36 -10.07
N ALA A 185 3.93 -2.68 -9.94
CA ALA A 185 4.68 -3.42 -8.93
C ALA A 185 4.29 -3.13 -7.47
N GLU A 186 3.01 -3.01 -7.16
CA GLU A 186 2.53 -2.87 -5.79
C GLU A 186 2.80 -4.14 -4.98
N GLU A 187 2.53 -5.32 -5.55
CA GLU A 187 2.52 -6.64 -4.89
C GLU A 187 3.90 -7.17 -4.44
N GLY A 188 4.97 -6.45 -4.70
CA GLY A 188 6.29 -6.91 -4.27
C GLY A 188 7.45 -6.00 -4.63
N GLY A 189 7.22 -5.01 -5.47
CA GLY A 189 8.24 -4.05 -5.92
C GLY A 189 8.18 -2.72 -5.18
N ALA A 190 7.05 -2.41 -4.53
CA ALA A 190 6.79 -1.11 -3.92
C ALA A 190 7.02 0.07 -4.89
N GLY A 191 6.43 -0.05 -6.09
CA GLY A 191 6.69 0.84 -7.21
C GLY A 191 6.40 2.32 -6.94
N LYS A 192 5.40 2.64 -6.09
CA LYS A 192 5.10 4.01 -5.71
C LYS A 192 6.23 4.70 -4.93
N ILE A 193 7.09 3.93 -4.25
CA ILE A 193 8.30 4.47 -3.63
C ILE A 193 9.27 4.99 -4.70
N ASP A 194 9.38 4.32 -5.85
CA ASP A 194 10.18 4.81 -6.97
C ASP A 194 9.61 6.12 -7.55
N PHE A 195 8.27 6.22 -7.67
CA PHE A 195 7.62 7.47 -8.07
C PHE A 195 7.93 8.61 -7.09
N ILE A 196 7.83 8.37 -5.78
CA ILE A 196 8.13 9.37 -4.74
C ILE A 196 9.58 9.85 -4.87
N GLN A 197 10.53 8.92 -4.91
CA GLN A 197 11.96 9.23 -5.00
C GLN A 197 12.32 10.02 -6.26
N ARG A 198 11.60 9.78 -7.36
CA ARG A 198 11.79 10.48 -8.63
C ARG A 198 10.88 11.70 -8.79
N GLY A 199 10.11 12.06 -7.76
CA GLY A 199 9.29 13.27 -7.71
C GLY A 199 7.97 13.19 -8.45
N GLY A 200 7.44 11.98 -8.67
CA GLY A 200 6.21 11.74 -9.46
C GLY A 200 4.93 12.32 -8.86
N TYR A 201 4.93 12.69 -7.58
CA TYR A 201 3.77 13.25 -6.88
C TYR A 201 3.88 14.76 -6.57
N LYS A 202 5.02 15.40 -6.90
CA LYS A 202 5.32 16.78 -6.45
C LYS A 202 4.39 17.86 -6.99
N ASP A 203 3.72 17.62 -8.09
CA ASP A 203 2.85 18.59 -8.76
C ASP A 203 1.34 18.35 -8.49
N MET A 204 1.02 17.57 -7.45
CA MET A 204 -0.34 17.25 -7.04
C MET A 204 -0.69 17.95 -5.72
N ASP A 205 -1.94 18.42 -5.59
CA ASP A 205 -2.46 18.98 -4.34
C ASP A 205 -3.02 17.91 -3.42
N ILE A 206 -3.65 16.88 -4.00
CA ILE A 206 -4.17 15.68 -3.32
C ILE A 206 -3.96 14.46 -4.21
N CYS A 207 -3.99 13.26 -3.63
CA CYS A 207 -3.97 12.00 -4.39
C CYS A 207 -5.05 11.03 -3.90
N LEU A 208 -5.80 10.45 -4.84
CA LEU A 208 -6.88 9.51 -4.56
C LEU A 208 -6.65 8.18 -5.27
N MET A 209 -7.01 7.08 -4.62
CA MET A 209 -7.23 5.77 -5.23
C MET A 209 -8.23 4.98 -4.38
N CYS A 210 -8.53 3.73 -4.72
CA CYS A 210 -9.35 2.83 -3.90
C CYS A 210 -8.91 1.39 -4.07
N HIS A 211 -9.29 0.51 -3.14
CA HIS A 211 -8.90 -0.89 -3.17
C HIS A 211 -10.09 -1.84 -2.89
N PRO A 212 -10.36 -2.84 -3.75
CA PRO A 212 -11.41 -3.82 -3.49
C PRO A 212 -10.97 -4.84 -2.42
N GLY A 213 -11.92 -5.28 -1.62
CA GLY A 213 -11.73 -6.34 -0.65
C GLY A 213 -12.99 -7.22 -0.53
N PRO A 214 -12.92 -8.36 0.17
CA PRO A 214 -14.10 -9.15 0.46
C PRO A 214 -14.98 -8.44 1.49
N GLY A 215 -16.28 -8.61 1.39
CA GLY A 215 -17.19 -8.09 2.40
C GLY A 215 -18.64 -7.92 1.93
N PRO A 216 -19.49 -7.42 2.79
CA PRO A 216 -20.88 -7.14 2.44
C PRO A 216 -21.00 -6.12 1.31
N ARG A 217 -21.89 -6.37 0.38
CA ARG A 217 -22.13 -5.46 -0.75
C ARG A 217 -22.49 -4.05 -0.26
N ASN A 218 -22.05 -3.04 -1.00
CA ASN A 218 -22.25 -1.63 -0.68
C ASN A 218 -21.66 -1.20 0.67
N THR A 219 -20.47 -1.70 1.01
CA THR A 219 -19.71 -1.23 2.16
C THR A 219 -18.33 -0.72 1.75
N THR A 220 -17.83 0.23 2.51
CA THR A 220 -16.53 0.89 2.29
C THR A 220 -15.91 1.27 3.62
N GLY A 221 -14.60 1.47 3.65
CA GLY A 221 -13.88 1.89 4.84
C GLY A 221 -12.64 2.71 4.51
N THR A 222 -12.24 3.57 5.45
CA THR A 222 -11.02 4.39 5.36
C THR A 222 -10.07 4.08 6.53
N GLY A 223 -10.06 2.82 6.98
CA GLY A 223 -9.16 2.35 8.03
C GLY A 223 -7.68 2.41 7.62
N PRO A 224 -6.76 2.42 8.60
CA PRO A 224 -5.32 2.36 8.34
C PRO A 224 -4.90 0.96 7.87
N SER A 225 -3.80 0.87 7.12
CA SER A 225 -3.08 -0.38 6.88
C SER A 225 -1.92 -0.54 7.85
N LEU A 226 -1.25 -1.69 7.82
CA LEU A 226 0.00 -1.90 8.57
C LEU A 226 1.20 -1.47 7.72
N ALA A 227 2.19 -0.87 8.36
CA ALA A 227 3.51 -0.74 7.77
C ALA A 227 4.20 -2.12 7.72
N ILE A 228 5.05 -2.35 6.71
CA ILE A 228 5.76 -3.62 6.50
C ILE A 228 7.15 -3.40 5.96
N THR A 229 8.11 -4.26 6.38
CA THR A 229 9.41 -4.42 5.72
C THR A 229 9.76 -5.90 5.59
N GLY A 230 10.45 -6.23 4.50
CA GLY A 230 11.05 -7.55 4.28
C GLY A 230 12.49 -7.60 4.78
N ILE A 231 12.91 -8.77 5.27
CA ILE A 231 14.29 -9.04 5.65
C ILE A 231 14.69 -10.38 5.05
N GLU A 232 15.79 -10.37 4.30
CA GLU A 232 16.45 -11.57 3.82
C GLU A 232 17.78 -11.72 4.57
N VAL A 233 18.03 -12.88 5.13
CA VAL A 233 19.28 -13.19 5.80
C VAL A 233 19.83 -14.51 5.28
N GLU A 234 21.12 -14.52 4.97
CA GLU A 234 21.86 -15.68 4.51
C GLU A 234 22.97 -15.99 5.50
N TYR A 235 23.09 -17.28 5.85
CA TYR A 235 24.17 -17.80 6.68
C TYR A 235 25.08 -18.66 5.83
N PHE A 236 26.38 -18.41 5.95
CA PHE A 236 27.44 -19.15 5.29
C PHE A 236 28.32 -19.81 6.34
N GLY A 237 28.40 -21.11 6.27
CA GLY A 237 29.17 -21.94 7.15
C GLY A 237 30.29 -22.70 6.42
N HIS A 238 30.58 -23.89 6.87
CA HIS A 238 31.57 -24.79 6.29
C HIS A 238 31.12 -26.24 6.40
N THR A 239 31.23 -26.99 5.30
CA THR A 239 30.89 -28.43 5.26
C THR A 239 31.86 -29.30 6.03
N ALA A 240 31.35 -30.36 6.61
CA ALA A 240 32.16 -31.45 7.19
C ALA A 240 31.37 -32.78 7.15
N HIS A 241 32.04 -33.88 7.33
CA HIS A 241 31.37 -35.17 7.47
C HIS A 241 30.66 -35.24 8.82
N ALA A 242 29.33 -35.30 8.81
CA ALA A 242 28.49 -35.11 10.00
C ALA A 242 28.76 -36.12 11.14
N SER A 243 29.28 -37.32 10.85
CA SER A 243 29.60 -38.31 11.86
C SER A 243 31.11 -38.53 12.10
N ALA A 244 31.97 -38.25 11.10
CA ALA A 244 33.40 -38.53 11.22
C ALA A 244 34.19 -37.34 11.81
N ALA A 245 33.87 -36.11 11.38
CA ALA A 245 34.59 -34.91 11.81
C ALA A 245 33.64 -33.67 11.88
N PRO A 246 32.50 -33.74 12.60
CA PRO A 246 31.55 -32.62 12.65
C PRO A 246 32.16 -31.33 13.24
N TRP A 247 33.19 -31.45 14.08
CA TRP A 247 33.89 -30.29 14.68
C TRP A 247 34.72 -29.49 13.69
N GLU A 248 34.91 -29.96 12.46
CA GLU A 248 35.56 -29.22 11.38
C GLU A 248 34.54 -28.33 10.60
N GLY A 249 33.24 -28.54 10.83
CA GLY A 249 32.17 -27.83 10.14
C GLY A 249 31.66 -26.60 10.90
N GLN A 250 31.02 -25.70 10.15
CA GLN A 250 30.18 -24.61 10.68
C GLN A 250 28.80 -24.75 10.09
N ASN A 251 27.80 -25.06 10.93
CA ASN A 251 26.47 -25.41 10.48
C ASN A 251 25.58 -24.19 10.25
N ALA A 252 25.38 -23.80 9.00
CA ALA A 252 24.49 -22.68 8.62
C ALA A 252 23.00 -22.97 8.91
N LEU A 253 22.59 -24.24 8.87
CA LEU A 253 21.22 -24.63 9.22
C LEU A 253 20.96 -24.43 10.72
N ASP A 254 21.92 -24.73 11.59
CA ASP A 254 21.82 -24.46 13.03
C ASP A 254 21.70 -22.96 13.29
N ALA A 255 22.45 -22.13 12.52
CA ALA A 255 22.30 -20.67 12.59
C ALA A 255 20.88 -20.23 12.25
N ALA A 256 20.28 -20.78 11.20
CA ALA A 256 18.92 -20.46 10.81
C ALA A 256 17.89 -20.91 11.86
N PHE A 257 18.03 -22.12 12.44
CA PHE A 257 17.14 -22.59 13.51
C PHE A 257 17.30 -21.77 14.80
N LEU A 258 18.51 -21.40 15.16
CA LEU A 258 18.76 -20.57 16.33
C LEU A 258 18.17 -19.16 16.13
N ALA A 259 18.29 -18.58 14.94
CA ALA A 259 17.67 -17.33 14.56
C ALA A 259 16.14 -17.41 14.66
N TYR A 260 15.54 -18.46 14.09
CA TYR A 260 14.10 -18.70 14.14
C TYR A 260 13.60 -18.84 15.57
N SER A 261 14.33 -19.61 16.39
CA SER A 261 14.01 -19.80 17.81
C SER A 261 14.10 -18.48 18.59
N SER A 262 15.15 -17.67 18.33
CA SER A 262 15.33 -16.36 18.98
C SER A 262 14.18 -15.40 18.65
N VAL A 263 13.73 -15.34 17.38
CA VAL A 263 12.55 -14.56 16.97
C VAL A 263 11.28 -15.12 17.65
N SER A 264 11.18 -16.44 17.80
CA SER A 264 10.02 -17.06 18.46
C SER A 264 9.93 -16.69 19.95
N VAL A 265 11.06 -16.62 20.65
CA VAL A 265 11.13 -16.12 22.02
C VAL A 265 10.84 -14.64 22.10
N LEU A 266 11.33 -13.84 21.14
CA LEU A 266 11.06 -12.40 21.04
C LEU A 266 9.54 -12.10 20.93
N ARG A 267 8.75 -12.99 20.33
CA ARG A 267 7.29 -12.79 20.16
C ARG A 267 6.54 -12.53 21.45
N GLN A 268 7.02 -13.04 22.60
CA GLN A 268 6.41 -12.77 23.91
C GLN A 268 6.47 -11.28 24.27
N GLN A 269 7.44 -10.53 23.74
CA GLN A 269 7.73 -9.15 24.13
C GLN A 269 7.52 -8.15 22.96
N ILE A 270 6.73 -8.52 21.95
CA ILE A 270 6.26 -7.57 20.94
C ILE A 270 4.79 -7.20 21.21
N LYS A 271 4.38 -6.03 20.72
CA LYS A 271 2.98 -5.57 20.88
C LYS A 271 1.99 -6.54 20.20
N PRO A 272 0.76 -6.72 20.72
CA PRO A 272 -0.26 -7.57 20.09
C PRO A 272 -0.59 -7.19 18.63
N THR A 273 -0.38 -5.93 18.26
CA THR A 273 -0.57 -5.39 16.92
C THR A 273 0.60 -5.68 15.98
N HIS A 274 1.75 -6.08 16.49
CA HIS A 274 2.93 -6.43 15.70
C HIS A 274 2.84 -7.84 15.13
N ARG A 275 3.44 -8.06 13.95
CA ARG A 275 3.56 -9.39 13.34
C ARG A 275 4.96 -9.61 12.82
N VAL A 276 5.51 -10.79 13.11
CA VAL A 276 6.78 -11.26 12.58
C VAL A 276 6.58 -12.69 12.07
N HIS A 277 6.82 -12.93 10.80
CA HIS A 277 6.66 -14.23 10.19
C HIS A 277 7.71 -14.45 9.09
N GLY A 278 8.15 -15.69 8.91
CA GLY A 278 9.20 -15.99 7.95
C GLY A 278 9.35 -17.49 7.68
N ILE A 279 10.18 -17.78 6.71
CA ILE A 279 10.50 -19.13 6.24
C ILE A 279 12.01 -19.35 6.23
N VAL A 280 12.41 -20.63 6.26
CA VAL A 280 13.79 -21.09 6.09
C VAL A 280 13.90 -21.79 4.75
N GLU A 281 14.93 -21.47 3.98
CA GLU A 281 15.25 -22.07 2.69
C GLU A 281 16.66 -22.68 2.75
N GLY A 282 16.82 -23.83 2.14
CA GLY A 282 18.09 -24.54 2.06
C GLY A 282 18.54 -24.77 0.62
N ARG A 283 19.75 -25.26 0.49
CA ARG A 283 20.32 -25.68 -0.79
C ARG A 283 21.11 -26.97 -0.58
N ASP A 284 20.66 -28.03 -1.26
CA ASP A 284 21.38 -29.34 -1.33
C ASP A 284 21.70 -29.95 0.05
N TRP A 285 20.79 -29.80 1.02
CA TRP A 285 20.98 -30.37 2.35
C TRP A 285 20.90 -31.90 2.36
N ALA A 286 21.90 -32.51 2.99
CA ALA A 286 21.95 -33.95 3.22
C ALA A 286 22.30 -34.23 4.68
N PRO A 287 21.68 -35.25 5.33
CA PRO A 287 21.85 -35.49 6.77
C PRO A 287 23.24 -35.95 7.19
N ASN A 288 24.08 -36.41 6.25
CA ASN A 288 25.45 -36.84 6.48
C ASN A 288 26.51 -35.77 6.18
N ILE A 289 26.10 -34.54 5.82
CA ILE A 289 26.96 -33.42 5.53
C ILE A 289 26.51 -32.22 6.39
N ILE A 290 27.42 -31.56 7.10
CA ILE A 290 27.13 -30.32 7.80
C ILE A 290 26.76 -29.26 6.76
N PRO A 291 25.54 -28.65 6.81
CA PRO A 291 25.10 -27.63 5.86
C PRO A 291 25.94 -26.35 5.95
N ASP A 292 26.50 -25.91 4.83
CA ASP A 292 27.29 -24.69 4.72
C ASP A 292 26.50 -23.45 4.29
N TYR A 293 25.20 -23.63 3.97
CA TYR A 293 24.33 -22.54 3.52
C TYR A 293 22.92 -22.70 4.06
N ALA A 294 22.36 -21.60 4.56
CA ALA A 294 20.94 -21.46 4.86
C ALA A 294 20.48 -20.03 4.57
N LYS A 295 19.27 -19.86 4.08
CA LYS A 295 18.64 -18.59 3.81
C LYS A 295 17.31 -18.49 4.56
N MET A 296 16.96 -17.30 5.01
CA MET A 296 15.67 -17.02 5.60
C MET A 296 15.09 -15.77 4.98
N ARG A 297 13.76 -15.77 4.79
CA ARG A 297 13.00 -14.57 4.41
C ARG A 297 11.94 -14.28 5.47
N TRP A 298 11.89 -13.05 5.92
CA TRP A 298 11.03 -12.60 6.99
C TRP A 298 10.27 -11.33 6.62
N LEU A 299 9.04 -11.22 7.11
CA LEU A 299 8.25 -9.99 7.07
C LEU A 299 7.99 -9.51 8.48
N VAL A 300 8.18 -8.21 8.68
CA VAL A 300 7.96 -7.50 9.93
C VAL A 300 6.88 -6.45 9.70
N ARG A 301 5.81 -6.48 10.50
CA ARG A 301 4.67 -5.56 10.37
C ARG A 301 4.35 -4.91 11.71
N ALA A 302 3.96 -3.63 11.66
CA ALA A 302 3.49 -2.87 12.81
C ALA A 302 2.48 -1.78 12.37
N PRO A 303 1.75 -1.15 13.31
CA PRO A 303 0.78 -0.09 12.99
C PRO A 303 1.38 1.15 12.34
N SER A 304 2.67 1.42 12.50
CA SER A 304 3.35 2.56 11.87
C SER A 304 4.75 2.21 11.38
N ALA A 305 5.25 2.99 10.41
CA ALA A 305 6.61 2.85 9.88
C ALA A 305 7.67 2.95 10.98
N ALA A 306 7.50 3.88 11.92
CA ALA A 306 8.42 4.03 13.06
C ALA A 306 8.45 2.78 13.97
N GLU A 307 7.31 2.14 14.21
CA GLU A 307 7.25 0.90 14.97
C GLU A 307 7.85 -0.28 14.20
N VAL A 308 7.70 -0.31 12.87
CA VAL A 308 8.38 -1.32 12.02
C VAL A 308 9.89 -1.20 12.15
N ASP A 309 10.44 0.00 12.12
CA ASP A 309 11.89 0.22 12.23
C ASP A 309 12.43 -0.31 13.56
N ILE A 310 11.75 -0.01 14.68
CA ILE A 310 12.12 -0.52 16.00
C ILE A 310 12.07 -2.04 16.05
N LEU A 311 10.98 -2.63 15.56
CA LEU A 311 10.77 -4.08 15.58
C LEU A 311 11.76 -4.80 14.66
N ARG A 312 12.06 -4.24 13.49
CA ARG A 312 13.04 -4.74 12.54
C ARG A 312 14.42 -4.89 13.16
N GLU A 313 14.90 -3.88 13.87
CA GLU A 313 16.21 -3.93 14.54
C GLU A 313 16.26 -5.03 15.60
N ARG A 314 15.19 -5.23 16.36
CA ARG A 314 15.09 -6.33 17.34
C ARG A 314 15.16 -7.70 16.65
N VAL A 315 14.52 -7.87 15.51
CA VAL A 315 14.57 -9.12 14.71
C VAL A 315 15.96 -9.33 14.13
N ILE A 316 16.58 -8.29 13.58
CA ILE A 316 17.94 -8.33 13.06
C ILE A 316 18.94 -8.76 14.15
N ASN A 317 18.77 -8.29 15.39
CA ASN A 317 19.62 -8.67 16.50
C ASN A 317 19.50 -10.18 16.86
N CYS A 318 18.31 -10.79 16.65
CA CYS A 318 18.16 -12.24 16.76
C CYS A 318 19.02 -12.97 15.70
N PHE A 319 19.06 -12.46 14.46
CA PHE A 319 19.87 -13.02 13.39
C PHE A 319 21.38 -12.88 13.64
N LYS A 320 21.81 -11.69 14.09
CA LYS A 320 23.22 -11.44 14.49
C LYS A 320 23.66 -12.35 15.64
N GLY A 321 22.79 -12.55 16.64
CA GLY A 321 23.06 -13.45 17.77
C GLY A 321 23.25 -14.91 17.31
N ALA A 322 22.46 -15.37 16.37
CA ALA A 322 22.59 -16.70 15.79
C ALA A 322 23.92 -16.89 15.01
N ALA A 323 24.28 -15.91 14.19
CA ALA A 323 25.56 -15.91 13.47
C ALA A 323 26.75 -15.96 14.43
N LEU A 324 26.72 -15.14 15.48
CA LEU A 324 27.76 -15.11 16.50
C LEU A 324 27.92 -16.46 17.22
N SER A 325 26.79 -17.07 17.60
CA SER A 325 26.78 -18.34 18.36
C SER A 325 27.27 -19.52 17.54
N THR A 326 27.08 -19.52 16.24
CA THR A 326 27.44 -20.62 15.34
C THR A 326 28.77 -20.40 14.62
N GLY A 327 29.33 -19.18 14.70
CA GLY A 327 30.52 -18.78 13.96
C GLY A 327 30.29 -18.61 12.45
N CYS A 328 29.05 -18.70 11.97
CA CYS A 328 28.74 -18.50 10.56
C CYS A 328 28.86 -17.05 10.13
N LYS A 329 29.33 -16.81 8.90
CA LYS A 329 29.21 -15.51 8.26
C LYS A 329 27.74 -15.24 7.98
N MET A 330 27.28 -14.00 8.16
CA MET A 330 25.92 -13.56 7.87
C MET A 330 25.93 -12.44 6.83
N GLU A 331 25.03 -12.55 5.86
CA GLU A 331 24.68 -11.45 4.95
C GLU A 331 23.21 -11.08 5.15
N LEU A 332 22.90 -9.78 5.11
CA LEU A 332 21.59 -9.23 5.40
C LEU A 332 21.17 -8.28 4.29
N LYS A 333 19.95 -8.48 3.81
CA LYS A 333 19.28 -7.53 2.92
C LYS A 333 17.96 -7.11 3.57
N VAL A 334 17.71 -5.82 3.60
CA VAL A 334 16.44 -5.24 4.09
C VAL A 334 15.74 -4.57 2.91
N ASP A 335 14.49 -4.94 2.70
CA ASP A 335 13.66 -4.35 1.65
C ASP A 335 13.21 -2.94 2.05
N ARG A 336 12.68 -2.19 1.06
CA ARG A 336 12.04 -0.90 1.31
C ARG A 336 10.84 -1.07 2.24
N THR A 337 10.68 -0.17 3.19
CA THR A 337 9.53 -0.17 4.07
C THR A 337 8.32 0.44 3.34
N MET A 338 7.25 -0.32 3.19
CA MET A 338 5.95 0.24 2.89
C MET A 338 5.37 0.81 4.18
N PHE A 339 4.96 2.07 4.15
CA PHE A 339 4.44 2.77 5.33
C PHE A 339 2.97 2.42 5.59
N ASP A 340 2.53 2.69 6.79
CA ASP A 340 1.12 2.63 7.14
C ASP A 340 0.31 3.67 6.35
N LEU A 341 -0.95 3.35 6.08
CA LEU A 341 -1.84 4.22 5.35
C LEU A 341 -2.41 5.30 6.26
N ARG A 342 -2.05 6.57 6.00
CA ARG A 342 -2.53 7.75 6.71
C ARG A 342 -3.61 8.46 5.92
N GLN A 343 -4.86 8.04 6.12
CA GLN A 343 -6.00 8.66 5.47
C GLN A 343 -6.14 10.13 5.91
N ASN A 344 -6.28 11.06 4.96
CA ASN A 344 -6.64 12.44 5.29
C ASN A 344 -8.07 12.50 5.84
N SER A 345 -8.23 12.98 7.07
CA SER A 345 -9.50 12.91 7.78
C SER A 345 -10.62 13.74 7.13
N VAL A 346 -10.28 14.86 6.48
CA VAL A 346 -11.23 15.73 5.78
C VAL A 346 -11.72 15.06 4.51
N LEU A 347 -10.80 14.50 3.69
CA LEU A 347 -11.16 13.73 2.50
C LEU A 347 -11.98 12.49 2.87
N SER A 348 -11.60 11.78 3.95
CA SER A 348 -12.31 10.60 4.45
C SER A 348 -13.74 10.93 4.86
N SER A 349 -13.95 11.99 5.63
CA SER A 349 -15.28 12.42 6.07
C SER A 349 -16.17 12.79 4.89
N GLU A 350 -15.65 13.53 3.90
CA GLU A 350 -16.40 13.87 2.70
C GLU A 350 -16.73 12.63 1.86
N TYR A 351 -15.78 11.72 1.70
CA TYR A 351 -16.00 10.46 0.98
C TYR A 351 -17.12 9.62 1.60
N HIS A 352 -17.12 9.44 2.93
CA HIS A 352 -18.18 8.71 3.61
C HIS A 352 -19.54 9.37 3.48
N ASN A 353 -19.59 10.70 3.58
CA ASN A 353 -20.82 11.47 3.37
C ASN A 353 -21.38 11.26 1.96
N VAL A 354 -20.56 11.42 0.93
CA VAL A 354 -20.95 11.26 -0.48
C VAL A 354 -21.32 9.80 -0.80
N SER A 355 -20.47 8.84 -0.42
CA SER A 355 -20.67 7.42 -0.75
C SER A 355 -21.98 6.89 -0.17
N GLN A 356 -22.31 7.27 1.08
CA GLN A 356 -23.53 6.83 1.73
C GLN A 356 -24.76 7.57 1.22
N SER A 357 -24.72 8.90 1.16
CA SER A 357 -25.89 9.72 0.81
C SER A 357 -26.29 9.62 -0.66
N GLN A 358 -25.32 9.52 -1.57
CA GLN A 358 -25.55 9.52 -3.02
C GLN A 358 -25.62 8.11 -3.63
N TYR A 359 -24.86 7.16 -3.10
CA TYR A 359 -24.67 5.85 -3.73
C TYR A 359 -25.05 4.66 -2.85
N GLY A 360 -25.50 4.91 -1.61
CA GLY A 360 -25.89 3.85 -0.68
C GLY A 360 -24.74 2.92 -0.28
N VAL A 361 -23.50 3.41 -0.34
CA VAL A 361 -22.30 2.68 0.09
C VAL A 361 -21.92 3.17 1.49
N GLY A 362 -22.29 2.37 2.48
CA GLY A 362 -22.11 2.72 3.89
C GLY A 362 -20.81 2.20 4.49
N PRO A 363 -20.52 2.55 5.75
CA PRO A 363 -19.32 2.07 6.44
C PRO A 363 -19.35 0.55 6.62
N ASN A 364 -18.18 -0.07 6.52
CA ASN A 364 -18.02 -1.48 6.84
C ASN A 364 -17.97 -1.65 8.36
N SER A 365 -18.88 -2.44 8.94
CA SER A 365 -18.90 -2.74 10.38
C SER A 365 -17.67 -3.54 10.86
N MET A 366 -16.84 -4.03 9.97
CA MET A 366 -15.57 -4.71 10.25
C MET A 366 -14.36 -3.75 10.19
N GLU A 367 -14.54 -2.48 10.46
CA GLU A 367 -13.46 -1.48 10.56
C GLU A 367 -12.50 -1.80 11.74
N GLY A 368 -11.76 -2.89 11.60
CA GLY A 368 -10.48 -3.11 12.27
C GLY A 368 -9.36 -2.77 11.32
N ALA A 369 -8.17 -2.51 11.83
CA ALA A 369 -6.99 -2.31 10.99
C ALA A 369 -6.96 -3.39 9.88
N ILE A 370 -6.98 -2.96 8.62
CA ILE A 370 -6.79 -3.86 7.49
C ILE A 370 -5.43 -4.53 7.74
N GLY A 371 -5.41 -5.85 7.93
CA GLY A 371 -4.18 -6.60 8.22
C GLY A 371 -3.18 -6.62 7.05
N GLY A 372 -3.52 -5.95 5.94
CA GLY A 372 -2.70 -5.76 4.76
C GLY A 372 -1.79 -4.54 4.83
N SER A 373 -0.96 -4.38 3.81
CA SER A 373 -0.06 -3.24 3.61
C SER A 373 -0.14 -2.84 2.14
N THR A 374 0.15 -1.57 1.84
CA THR A 374 0.22 -1.04 0.46
C THR A 374 1.29 0.03 0.38
N ASP A 375 1.98 0.13 -0.74
CA ASP A 375 2.95 1.19 -1.00
C ASP A 375 2.30 2.58 -1.20
N PHE A 376 0.96 2.65 -1.34
CA PHE A 376 0.23 3.92 -1.26
C PHE A 376 0.31 4.54 0.14
N GLY A 377 0.60 3.75 1.17
CA GLY A 377 0.97 4.27 2.49
C GLY A 377 2.05 5.34 2.39
N ASN A 378 3.13 5.09 1.63
CA ASN A 378 4.20 6.06 1.42
C ASN A 378 3.71 7.35 0.75
N VAL A 379 2.75 7.26 -0.20
CA VAL A 379 2.13 8.43 -0.84
C VAL A 379 1.39 9.30 0.18
N THR A 380 0.72 8.68 1.17
CA THR A 380 0.00 9.41 2.22
C THR A 380 0.90 10.20 3.18
N TYR A 381 2.22 10.00 3.12
CA TYR A 381 3.20 10.79 3.86
C TYR A 381 3.78 11.94 3.04
N GLU A 382 3.60 11.93 1.71
CA GLU A 382 4.09 12.98 0.81
C GLU A 382 3.08 14.10 0.59
N LEU A 383 1.79 13.74 0.48
CA LEU A 383 0.72 14.70 0.22
C LEU A 383 -0.62 14.22 0.79
N PRO A 384 -1.61 15.13 0.99
CA PRO A 384 -2.94 14.75 1.42
C PRO A 384 -3.55 13.72 0.50
N SER A 385 -3.89 12.54 1.04
CA SER A 385 -4.33 11.42 0.21
C SER A 385 -5.48 10.64 0.83
N LEU A 386 -6.23 9.94 -0.03
CA LEU A 386 -7.32 9.07 0.37
C LEU A 386 -7.30 7.76 -0.43
N HIS A 387 -7.41 6.66 0.28
CA HIS A 387 -7.42 5.31 -0.27
C HIS A 387 -8.49 4.47 0.46
N PRO A 388 -9.80 4.64 0.14
CA PRO A 388 -10.82 3.82 0.74
C PRO A 388 -10.73 2.37 0.24
N SER A 389 -10.98 1.43 1.14
CA SER A 389 -11.34 0.08 0.77
C SER A 389 -12.81 0.01 0.39
N PHE A 390 -13.20 -0.89 -0.51
CA PHE A 390 -14.60 -1.17 -0.81
C PHE A 390 -14.84 -2.66 -1.01
N SER A 391 -16.04 -3.11 -0.65
CA SER A 391 -16.34 -4.53 -0.68
C SER A 391 -16.93 -4.98 -2.01
N ILE A 392 -16.40 -6.09 -2.52
CA ILE A 392 -16.97 -6.85 -3.64
C ILE A 392 -17.49 -8.20 -3.14
N PRO A 393 -18.56 -8.75 -3.74
CA PRO A 393 -19.07 -10.06 -3.39
C PRO A 393 -18.07 -11.17 -3.73
N THR A 394 -17.71 -11.98 -2.75
CA THR A 394 -16.83 -13.15 -2.91
C THR A 394 -17.50 -14.42 -2.44
N GLU A 395 -17.01 -15.57 -2.89
CA GLU A 395 -17.36 -16.86 -2.28
C GLU A 395 -16.79 -16.95 -0.84
N PRO A 396 -17.28 -17.85 0.01
CA PRO A 396 -16.70 -18.09 1.32
C PRO A 396 -15.18 -18.40 1.22
N ASN A 397 -14.38 -17.75 2.07
CA ASN A 397 -12.90 -17.83 2.05
C ASN A 397 -12.24 -17.33 0.76
N GLY A 398 -12.98 -16.60 -0.09
CA GLY A 398 -12.49 -16.00 -1.34
C GLY A 398 -11.95 -14.57 -1.13
N GLY A 399 -11.15 -14.34 -0.08
CA GLY A 399 -10.52 -13.03 0.17
C GLY A 399 -9.34 -12.74 -0.77
N ASN A 400 -8.78 -11.52 -0.66
CA ASN A 400 -7.62 -11.11 -1.43
C ASN A 400 -6.50 -12.18 -1.36
N HIS A 401 -5.73 -12.31 -2.41
CA HIS A 401 -4.67 -13.31 -2.60
C HIS A 401 -5.17 -14.76 -2.68
N THR A 402 -6.43 -14.95 -3.12
CA THR A 402 -6.97 -16.29 -3.44
C THR A 402 -7.53 -16.34 -4.86
N ILE A 403 -7.58 -17.54 -5.44
CA ILE A 403 -8.24 -17.78 -6.75
C ILE A 403 -9.73 -17.37 -6.69
N GLY A 404 -10.37 -17.49 -5.52
CA GLY A 404 -11.74 -17.02 -5.30
C GLY A 404 -11.88 -15.52 -5.52
N PHE A 405 -10.91 -14.74 -5.08
CA PHE A 405 -10.91 -13.29 -5.31
C PHE A 405 -10.65 -12.93 -6.77
N THR A 406 -9.76 -13.65 -7.46
CA THR A 406 -9.55 -13.49 -8.91
C THR A 406 -10.86 -13.67 -9.68
N ARG A 407 -11.62 -14.73 -9.35
CA ARG A 407 -12.95 -14.93 -9.95
C ARG A 407 -13.92 -13.81 -9.61
N ALA A 408 -13.93 -13.34 -8.35
CA ALA A 408 -14.78 -12.25 -7.90
C ALA A 408 -14.48 -10.93 -8.61
N ALA A 409 -13.20 -10.56 -8.76
CA ALA A 409 -12.76 -9.34 -9.43
C ALA A 409 -13.16 -9.28 -10.94
N ARG A 410 -13.46 -10.42 -11.54
CA ARG A 410 -13.94 -10.52 -12.93
C ARG A 410 -15.45 -10.32 -13.06
N THR A 411 -16.22 -10.32 -11.97
CA THR A 411 -17.68 -10.31 -12.04
C THR A 411 -18.26 -8.93 -12.38
N GLU A 412 -19.44 -8.90 -12.97
CA GLU A 412 -20.20 -7.68 -13.21
C GLU A 412 -20.54 -6.97 -11.89
N LYS A 413 -20.87 -7.74 -10.84
CA LYS A 413 -21.16 -7.19 -9.51
C LYS A 413 -19.97 -6.45 -8.88
N ALA A 414 -18.75 -6.94 -9.08
CA ALA A 414 -17.53 -6.25 -8.62
C ALA A 414 -17.33 -4.95 -9.41
N HIS A 415 -17.55 -4.98 -10.71
CA HIS A 415 -17.51 -3.80 -11.56
C HIS A 415 -18.52 -2.72 -11.12
N GLU A 416 -19.79 -3.09 -10.89
CA GLU A 416 -20.81 -2.17 -10.35
C GLU A 416 -20.40 -1.52 -9.02
N CYS A 417 -19.80 -2.31 -8.10
CA CYS A 417 -19.29 -1.78 -6.83
C CYS A 417 -18.18 -0.77 -7.08
N THR A 418 -17.27 -1.05 -8.01
CA THR A 418 -16.16 -0.18 -8.39
C THR A 418 -16.66 1.16 -8.95
N LEU A 419 -17.66 1.14 -9.84
CA LEU A 419 -18.19 2.37 -10.43
C LEU A 419 -18.90 3.27 -9.39
N LYS A 420 -19.57 2.70 -8.39
CA LYS A 420 -20.15 3.48 -7.29
C LYS A 420 -19.09 4.23 -6.49
N VAL A 421 -17.99 3.54 -6.19
CA VAL A 421 -16.85 4.14 -5.47
C VAL A 421 -16.16 5.19 -6.32
N ALA A 422 -15.97 4.94 -7.62
CA ALA A 422 -15.42 5.91 -8.56
C ALA A 422 -16.27 7.19 -8.63
N LYS A 423 -17.61 7.07 -8.67
CA LYS A 423 -18.52 8.23 -8.59
C LYS A 423 -18.31 9.05 -7.32
N ALA A 424 -18.18 8.39 -6.16
CA ALA A 424 -17.92 9.07 -4.89
C ALA A 424 -16.56 9.77 -4.86
N LEU A 425 -15.50 9.09 -5.30
CA LEU A 425 -14.14 9.66 -5.39
C LEU A 425 -14.11 10.85 -6.37
N THR A 426 -14.85 10.78 -7.49
CA THR A 426 -14.97 11.89 -8.44
C THR A 426 -15.53 13.13 -7.77
N GLN A 427 -16.59 13.00 -6.97
CA GLN A 427 -17.17 14.15 -6.26
C GLN A 427 -16.19 14.73 -5.23
N VAL A 428 -15.48 13.89 -4.48
CA VAL A 428 -14.44 14.35 -3.53
C VAL A 428 -13.30 15.08 -4.25
N GLY A 429 -12.81 14.53 -5.35
CA GLY A 429 -11.77 15.13 -6.18
C GLY A 429 -12.22 16.47 -6.80
N MET A 430 -13.44 16.55 -7.33
CA MET A 430 -14.02 17.78 -7.86
C MET A 430 -14.11 18.85 -6.77
N ARG A 431 -14.59 18.49 -5.56
CA ARG A 431 -14.67 19.44 -4.46
C ARG A 431 -13.28 20.00 -4.12
N ALA A 432 -12.27 19.17 -4.04
CA ALA A 432 -10.91 19.62 -3.76
C ALA A 432 -10.34 20.57 -4.83
N ILE A 433 -10.77 20.43 -6.09
CA ILE A 433 -10.35 21.33 -7.19
C ILE A 433 -11.05 22.67 -7.09
N ILE A 434 -12.37 22.71 -6.85
CA ILE A 434 -13.17 23.93 -7.02
C ILE A 434 -13.49 24.67 -5.72
N ASP A 435 -13.32 24.02 -4.55
CA ASP A 435 -13.56 24.62 -3.23
C ASP A 435 -12.23 24.93 -2.53
N GLU A 436 -11.85 26.21 -2.50
CA GLU A 436 -10.60 26.65 -1.87
C GLU A 436 -10.57 26.42 -0.36
N GLU A 437 -11.70 26.62 0.30
CA GLU A 437 -11.80 26.43 1.74
C GLU A 437 -11.66 24.94 2.10
N PHE A 438 -12.31 24.07 1.34
CA PHE A 438 -12.18 22.63 1.52
C PHE A 438 -10.74 22.16 1.31
N LEU A 439 -10.08 22.60 0.23
CA LEU A 439 -8.69 22.25 -0.02
C LEU A 439 -7.76 22.78 1.07
N SER A 440 -8.02 23.98 1.63
CA SER A 440 -7.26 24.50 2.76
C SER A 440 -7.40 23.60 3.98
N GLN A 441 -8.63 23.18 4.33
CA GLN A 441 -8.88 22.25 5.43
C GLN A 441 -8.19 20.90 5.21
N VAL A 442 -8.19 20.37 3.97
CA VAL A 442 -7.48 19.14 3.59
C VAL A 442 -5.98 19.28 3.82
N LYS A 443 -5.39 20.41 3.41
CA LYS A 443 -3.95 20.68 3.60
C LYS A 443 -3.59 20.90 5.08
N GLU A 444 -4.45 21.56 5.85
CA GLU A 444 -4.25 21.74 7.29
C GLU A 444 -4.32 20.42 8.08
N ALA A 445 -5.20 19.50 7.66
CA ALA A 445 -5.30 18.17 8.25
C ALA A 445 -4.12 17.26 7.88
N PHE A 446 -3.34 17.61 6.86
CA PHE A 446 -2.15 16.88 6.47
C PHE A 446 -0.96 17.29 7.34
N ASN A 447 -0.40 16.33 8.07
CA ASN A 447 0.81 16.54 8.86
C ASN A 447 1.84 15.45 8.52
N PRO A 448 2.88 15.77 7.73
CA PRO A 448 3.87 14.81 7.32
C PRO A 448 4.75 14.27 8.48
N ASN A 449 4.74 14.97 9.62
CA ASN A 449 5.59 14.65 10.79
C ASN A 449 4.85 13.90 11.91
N ARG A 450 3.64 13.42 11.67
CA ARG A 450 2.88 12.63 12.64
C ARG A 450 3.17 11.15 12.52
#